data_790bdbe61197476019cedca382b069ad
#
_entry.id   790bdbe61197476019cedca382b069ad
#
_cell.length_a   1.000
_cell.length_b   1.000
_cell.length_c   1.000
_cell.angle_alpha   90.00
_cell.angle_beta   90.00
_cell.angle_gamma   90.00
#
_symmetry.space_group_name_H-M   'P 1'
#
loop_
_entity.id
_entity.type
_entity.pdbx_description
1 polymer ?
#
loop_
_entity_poly.entity_id
_entity_poly.type
_entity_poly.pdbx_seq_one_letter_code
_entity_poly.pdbx_strand_id
1 'polypeptide(L)'
;MVEVKDGKKILTTPVSAEDLADIHIGDIIYLNGDMTTCRDVAHRRLVEEGRELPVDVKDAAIFHAGPIIRSLEDDKFEMVSVGPTTSMRMEKFEKEFVEQSGVKVIIGKGGMGPNTEYACKNYKAIHCVFPAGNAVVAATEVEEIVEAQWRDLGMPETLWPVSYTHLRAHET
;
A
#
# COMPACT_ATOMS: atom_id res chain seq x y z
N MET A 1 -2.90 8.02 12.93
CA MET A 1 -3.59 7.88 14.26
C MET A 1 -4.04 6.45 14.42
N VAL A 2 -3.77 5.83 15.57
CA VAL A 2 -4.25 4.48 15.92
C VAL A 2 -5.40 4.61 16.90
N GLU A 3 -6.49 3.92 16.62
CA GLU A 3 -7.65 3.80 17.51
C GLU A 3 -7.91 2.32 17.80
N VAL A 4 -8.17 1.97 19.06
CA VAL A 4 -8.58 0.62 19.43
C VAL A 4 -10.07 0.63 19.74
N LYS A 5 -10.85 -0.05 18.92
CA LYS A 5 -12.31 -0.15 19.06
C LYS A 5 -12.73 -1.61 18.99
N ASP A 6 -13.44 -2.08 20.01
CA ASP A 6 -13.90 -3.47 20.12
C ASP A 6 -12.79 -4.52 19.90
N GLY A 7 -11.58 -4.23 20.43
CA GLY A 7 -10.40 -5.09 20.26
C GLY A 7 -9.75 -5.06 18.88
N LYS A 8 -10.21 -4.19 17.98
CA LYS A 8 -9.65 -3.99 16.64
C LYS A 8 -8.74 -2.76 16.64
N LYS A 9 -7.58 -2.88 16.01
CA LYS A 9 -6.66 -1.77 15.79
C LYS A 9 -7.02 -1.09 14.46
N ILE A 10 -7.48 0.15 14.54
CA ILE A 10 -7.82 0.97 13.37
C ILE A 10 -6.69 1.97 13.16
N LEU A 11 -6.06 1.89 12.02
CA LEU A 11 -4.94 2.72 11.62
C LEU A 11 -5.39 3.67 10.51
N THR A 12 -5.33 4.97 10.75
CA THR A 12 -5.71 5.96 9.74
C THR A 12 -4.47 6.70 9.26
N THR A 13 -4.21 6.65 7.96
CA THR A 13 -3.11 7.39 7.33
C THR A 13 -3.43 8.89 7.26
N PRO A 14 -2.43 9.78 7.35
CA PRO A 14 -1.00 9.48 7.57
C PRO A 14 -0.72 8.96 8.99
N VAL A 15 0.31 8.11 9.13
CA VAL A 15 0.71 7.48 10.40
C VAL A 15 2.12 7.86 10.78
N SER A 16 2.33 8.10 12.07
CA SER A 16 3.66 8.37 12.62
C SER A 16 4.35 7.08 13.10
N ALA A 17 5.64 7.18 13.42
CA ALA A 17 6.38 6.08 14.03
C ALA A 17 5.79 5.69 15.40
N GLU A 18 5.31 6.67 16.16
CA GLU A 18 4.65 6.45 17.45
C GLU A 18 3.33 5.69 17.29
N ASP A 19 2.57 5.99 16.25
CA ASP A 19 1.33 5.27 15.93
C ASP A 19 1.58 3.78 15.67
N LEU A 20 2.75 3.43 15.13
CA LEU A 20 3.12 2.05 14.83
C LEU A 20 3.77 1.31 16.01
N ALA A 21 4.15 2.01 17.08
CA ALA A 21 4.87 1.43 18.21
C ALA A 21 4.10 0.31 18.93
N ASP A 22 2.77 0.40 18.93
CA ASP A 22 1.88 -0.56 19.57
C ASP A 22 1.34 -1.64 18.62
N ILE A 23 1.85 -1.68 17.39
CA ILE A 23 1.50 -2.73 16.42
C ILE A 23 2.52 -3.87 16.54
N HIS A 24 2.01 -5.09 16.69
CA HIS A 24 2.81 -6.28 16.87
C HIS A 24 2.47 -7.36 15.83
N ILE A 25 3.44 -8.22 15.57
CA ILE A 25 3.27 -9.38 14.68
C ILE A 25 2.05 -10.19 15.10
N GLY A 26 1.17 -10.45 14.14
CA GLY A 26 -0.09 -11.17 14.36
C GLY A 26 -1.29 -10.28 14.61
N ASP A 27 -1.11 -8.98 14.76
CA ASP A 27 -2.22 -8.04 14.90
C ASP A 27 -3.08 -7.99 13.63
N ILE A 28 -4.37 -7.83 13.83
CA ILE A 28 -5.31 -7.53 12.76
C ILE A 28 -5.53 -6.02 12.73
N ILE A 29 -5.23 -5.42 11.60
CA ILE A 29 -5.32 -3.97 11.40
C ILE A 29 -6.44 -3.68 10.42
N TYR A 30 -7.22 -2.66 10.72
CA TYR A 30 -8.16 -2.03 9.80
C TYR A 30 -7.58 -0.70 9.36
N LEU A 31 -7.29 -0.58 8.07
CA LEU A 31 -6.67 0.60 7.50
C LEU A 31 -7.71 1.51 6.90
N ASN A 32 -7.64 2.78 7.26
CA ASN A 32 -8.42 3.87 6.68
C ASN A 32 -7.49 4.93 6.09
N GLY A 33 -8.03 5.74 5.20
CA GLY A 33 -7.33 6.89 4.64
C GLY A 33 -6.66 6.60 3.30
N ASP A 34 -5.59 7.30 3.02
CA ASP A 34 -4.96 7.27 1.71
C ASP A 34 -4.01 6.08 1.55
N MET A 35 -4.11 5.46 0.38
CA MET A 35 -3.24 4.36 -0.03
C MET A 35 -2.98 4.45 -1.53
N THR A 36 -1.80 4.06 -1.97
CA THR A 36 -1.44 4.03 -3.39
C THR A 36 -1.10 2.61 -3.83
N THR A 37 -1.71 2.14 -4.92
CA THR A 37 -1.26 0.87 -5.51
C THR A 37 0.12 1.05 -6.12
N CYS A 38 1.05 0.13 -5.82
CA CYS A 38 2.42 0.22 -6.26
C CYS A 38 3.01 -1.17 -6.43
N ARG A 39 3.44 -1.50 -7.65
CA ARG A 39 4.02 -2.79 -7.99
C ARG A 39 5.49 -2.70 -8.35
N ASP A 40 6.03 -3.82 -8.84
CA ASP A 40 7.46 -4.00 -9.14
C ASP A 40 8.03 -3.00 -10.15
N VAL A 41 7.30 -2.66 -11.21
CA VAL A 41 7.81 -1.70 -12.21
C VAL A 41 7.88 -0.28 -11.63
N ALA A 42 6.89 0.11 -10.83
CA ALA A 42 6.91 1.40 -10.14
C ALA A 42 8.04 1.48 -9.12
N HIS A 43 8.27 0.42 -8.33
CA HIS A 43 9.42 0.33 -7.43
C HIS A 43 10.75 0.49 -8.18
N ARG A 44 10.91 -0.25 -9.28
CA ARG A 44 12.10 -0.17 -10.11
C ARG A 44 12.34 1.24 -10.66
N ARG A 45 11.26 1.90 -11.11
CA ARG A 45 11.33 3.26 -11.67
C ARG A 45 11.85 4.27 -10.67
N LEU A 46 11.45 4.18 -9.40
CA LEU A 46 12.02 5.00 -8.34
C LEU A 46 13.47 4.61 -8.04
N VAL A 47 13.72 3.32 -7.74
CA VAL A 47 14.98 2.87 -7.14
C VAL A 47 16.10 2.73 -8.16
N GLU A 48 15.85 2.12 -9.33
CA GLU A 48 16.87 1.89 -10.36
C GLU A 48 16.98 3.03 -11.38
N GLU A 49 15.85 3.64 -11.75
CA GLU A 49 15.82 4.70 -12.76
C GLU A 49 15.92 6.10 -12.13
N GLY A 50 15.84 6.21 -10.81
CA GLY A 50 15.98 7.48 -10.07
C GLY A 50 14.88 8.50 -10.35
N ARG A 51 13.69 8.04 -10.76
CA ARG A 51 12.56 8.93 -11.04
C ARG A 51 11.77 9.18 -9.74
N GLU A 52 11.59 10.43 -9.43
CA GLU A 52 10.77 10.82 -8.27
C GLU A 52 9.33 10.31 -8.42
N LEU A 53 8.75 9.87 -7.31
CA LEU A 53 7.34 9.49 -7.27
C LEU A 53 6.47 10.72 -7.55
N PRO A 54 5.52 10.63 -8.49
CA PRO A 54 4.60 11.73 -8.77
C PRO A 54 3.49 11.87 -7.72
N VAL A 55 3.47 10.96 -6.75
CA VAL A 55 2.48 10.89 -5.65
C VAL A 55 3.24 10.92 -4.34
N ASP A 56 2.79 11.73 -3.40
CA ASP A 56 3.33 11.73 -2.04
C ASP A 56 2.76 10.54 -1.26
N VAL A 57 3.64 9.61 -0.91
CA VAL A 57 3.29 8.43 -0.09
C VAL A 57 3.95 8.46 1.28
N LYS A 58 4.56 9.60 1.64
CA LYS A 58 5.18 9.77 2.95
C LYS A 58 4.14 9.60 4.06
N ASP A 59 4.50 8.80 5.05
CA ASP A 59 3.65 8.48 6.19
C ASP A 59 2.29 7.82 5.81
N ALA A 60 2.16 7.40 4.55
CA ALA A 60 0.98 6.74 4.01
C ALA A 60 1.18 5.24 3.82
N ALA A 61 0.26 4.61 3.12
CA ALA A 61 0.29 3.20 2.80
C ALA A 61 0.50 2.96 1.30
N ILE A 62 1.22 1.89 0.96
CA ILE A 62 1.24 1.33 -0.39
C ILE A 62 0.62 -0.06 -0.41
N PHE A 63 0.00 -0.38 -1.52
CA PHE A 63 -0.58 -1.70 -1.75
C PHE A 63 0.10 -2.36 -2.94
N HIS A 64 0.76 -3.48 -2.69
CA HIS A 64 1.34 -4.33 -3.72
C HIS A 64 0.21 -5.01 -4.50
N ALA A 65 -0.46 -4.26 -5.34
CA ALA A 65 -1.62 -4.70 -6.09
C ALA A 65 -1.64 -4.11 -7.49
N GLY A 66 -2.19 -4.87 -8.43
CA GLY A 66 -2.51 -4.37 -9.76
C GLY A 66 -4.03 -4.41 -9.94
N PRO A 67 -4.70 -3.26 -9.89
CA PRO A 67 -6.14 -3.21 -9.97
C PRO A 67 -6.67 -3.43 -11.40
N ILE A 68 -7.95 -3.79 -11.48
CA ILE A 68 -8.75 -3.66 -12.69
C ILE A 68 -9.59 -2.40 -12.53
N ILE A 69 -9.38 -1.46 -13.44
CA ILE A 69 -10.01 -0.15 -13.44
C ILE A 69 -10.94 -0.04 -14.65
N ARG A 70 -12.13 0.49 -14.43
CA ARG A 70 -13.03 0.93 -15.47
C ARG A 70 -12.91 2.44 -15.61
N SER A 71 -12.60 2.91 -16.81
CA SER A 71 -12.70 4.33 -17.14
C SER A 71 -14.15 4.72 -17.32
N LEU A 72 -14.54 5.79 -16.68
CA LEU A 72 -15.85 6.44 -16.79
C LEU A 72 -15.71 7.71 -17.66
N GLU A 73 -16.79 8.43 -17.84
CA GLU A 73 -16.78 9.75 -18.48
C GLU A 73 -16.03 10.77 -17.57
N ASP A 74 -15.56 11.86 -18.18
CA ASP A 74 -14.87 12.97 -17.50
C ASP A 74 -13.59 12.56 -16.71
N ASP A 75 -12.76 11.66 -17.29
CA ASP A 75 -11.53 11.16 -16.67
C ASP A 75 -11.72 10.58 -15.25
N LYS A 76 -12.91 10.11 -14.96
CA LYS A 76 -13.21 9.39 -13.72
C LYS A 76 -12.91 7.91 -13.86
N PHE A 77 -12.64 7.28 -12.74
CA PHE A 77 -12.27 5.88 -12.67
C PHE A 77 -13.08 5.14 -11.61
N GLU A 78 -13.35 3.87 -11.88
CA GLU A 78 -14.00 2.96 -10.94
C GLU A 78 -13.10 1.77 -10.72
N MET A 79 -12.86 1.41 -9.45
CA MET A 79 -12.12 0.20 -9.10
C MET A 79 -13.04 -1.01 -9.17
N VAL A 80 -12.81 -1.87 -10.15
CA VAL A 80 -13.61 -3.10 -10.35
C VAL A 80 -13.09 -4.22 -9.45
N SER A 81 -11.78 -4.36 -9.36
CA SER A 81 -11.12 -5.28 -8.42
C SER A 81 -9.74 -4.79 -8.07
N VAL A 82 -9.29 -5.07 -6.84
CA VAL A 82 -7.93 -4.82 -6.38
C VAL A 82 -7.49 -5.94 -5.45
N GLY A 83 -6.58 -6.77 -5.93
CA GLY A 83 -6.05 -7.90 -5.18
C GLY A 83 -4.55 -7.85 -5.06
N PRO A 84 -3.99 -8.35 -3.94
CA PRO A 84 -2.57 -8.29 -3.69
C PRO A 84 -1.79 -9.18 -4.67
N THR A 85 -0.67 -8.67 -5.16
CA THR A 85 0.36 -9.46 -5.83
C THR A 85 1.39 -9.95 -4.82
N THR A 86 2.23 -10.89 -5.21
CA THR A 86 3.29 -11.44 -4.35
C THR A 86 4.31 -10.37 -3.99
N SER A 87 4.38 -10.02 -2.71
CA SER A 87 5.24 -8.95 -2.20
C SER A 87 6.74 -9.23 -2.36
N MET A 88 7.15 -10.49 -2.31
CA MET A 88 8.55 -10.89 -2.51
C MET A 88 9.15 -10.40 -3.84
N ARG A 89 8.34 -10.07 -4.83
CA ARG A 89 8.81 -9.49 -6.10
C ARG A 89 9.43 -8.11 -5.91
N MET A 90 8.98 -7.35 -4.91
CA MET A 90 9.47 -6.02 -4.57
C MET A 90 10.66 -6.05 -3.58
N GLU A 91 10.94 -7.19 -2.96
CA GLU A 91 11.96 -7.34 -1.90
C GLU A 91 13.29 -6.69 -2.24
N LYS A 92 13.76 -6.85 -3.46
CA LYS A 92 15.04 -6.30 -3.91
C LYS A 92 15.08 -4.77 -3.96
N PHE A 93 13.92 -4.12 -3.98
CA PHE A 93 13.78 -2.66 -4.03
C PHE A 93 13.31 -2.06 -2.72
N GLU A 94 12.70 -2.85 -1.84
CA GLU A 94 11.87 -2.34 -0.74
C GLU A 94 12.65 -1.51 0.26
N LYS A 95 13.90 -1.87 0.52
CA LYS A 95 14.77 -1.10 1.42
C LYS A 95 14.93 0.35 0.95
N GLU A 96 15.39 0.52 -0.28
CA GLU A 96 15.62 1.83 -0.89
C GLU A 96 14.29 2.55 -1.15
N PHE A 97 13.24 1.81 -1.50
CA PHE A 97 11.92 2.38 -1.72
C PHE A 97 11.37 3.03 -0.45
N VAL A 98 11.39 2.32 0.68
CA VAL A 98 10.92 2.84 1.98
C VAL A 98 11.76 4.03 2.44
N GLU A 99 13.09 3.93 2.27
CA GLU A 99 14.02 5.02 2.61
C GLU A 99 13.70 6.31 1.84
N GLN A 100 13.52 6.19 0.53
CA GLN A 100 13.32 7.34 -0.36
C GLN A 100 11.90 7.91 -0.29
N SER A 101 10.89 7.06 -0.19
CA SER A 101 9.48 7.46 -0.23
C SER A 101 8.92 7.88 1.13
N GLY A 102 9.49 7.37 2.21
CA GLY A 102 8.98 7.60 3.57
C GLY A 102 7.66 6.86 3.88
N VAL A 103 7.27 5.89 3.05
CA VAL A 103 6.07 5.07 3.30
C VAL A 103 6.16 4.35 4.64
N LYS A 104 5.03 4.18 5.31
CA LYS A 104 4.97 3.57 6.66
C LYS A 104 4.23 2.24 6.70
N VAL A 105 3.31 2.01 5.78
CA VAL A 105 2.53 0.78 5.75
C VAL A 105 2.64 0.14 4.37
N ILE A 106 3.12 -1.09 4.33
CA ILE A 106 3.24 -1.87 3.11
C ILE A 106 2.23 -3.00 3.19
N ILE A 107 1.34 -3.10 2.21
CA ILE A 107 0.31 -4.13 2.17
C ILE A 107 0.52 -5.01 0.94
N GLY A 108 0.52 -6.31 1.13
CA GLY A 108 0.72 -7.23 0.03
C GLY A 108 0.26 -8.65 0.30
N LYS A 109 0.90 -9.59 -0.35
CA LYS A 109 0.63 -11.02 -0.22
C LYS A 109 1.90 -11.80 0.03
N GLY A 110 1.85 -12.69 1.03
CA GLY A 110 3.00 -13.51 1.42
C GLY A 110 4.04 -12.71 2.22
N GLY A 111 5.10 -13.38 2.59
CA GLY A 111 6.20 -12.76 3.33
C GLY A 111 7.11 -11.91 2.46
N MET A 112 7.96 -11.17 3.13
CA MET A 112 9.06 -10.41 2.55
C MET A 112 10.39 -10.90 3.17
N GLY A 113 11.51 -10.37 2.70
CA GLY A 113 12.84 -10.79 3.10
C GLY A 113 13.60 -9.77 3.95
N PRO A 114 14.93 -9.97 4.09
CA PRO A 114 15.76 -9.17 5.00
C PRO A 114 15.86 -7.69 4.62
N ASN A 115 15.71 -7.31 3.36
CA ASN A 115 15.73 -5.91 2.96
C ASN A 115 14.52 -5.17 3.51
N THR A 116 13.34 -5.78 3.41
CA THR A 116 12.10 -5.22 3.97
C THR A 116 12.15 -5.20 5.48
N GLU A 117 12.65 -6.27 6.12
CA GLU A 117 12.85 -6.31 7.57
C GLU A 117 13.76 -5.15 8.04
N TYR A 118 14.87 -4.95 7.34
CA TYR A 118 15.76 -3.83 7.61
C TYR A 118 15.05 -2.48 7.49
N ALA A 119 14.28 -2.29 6.43
CA ALA A 119 13.54 -1.04 6.18
C ALA A 119 12.51 -0.79 7.28
N CYS A 120 11.71 -1.79 7.62
CA CYS A 120 10.69 -1.68 8.67
C CYS A 120 11.31 -1.30 10.02
N LYS A 121 12.43 -1.92 10.37
CA LYS A 121 13.15 -1.65 11.62
C LYS A 121 13.75 -0.24 11.65
N ASN A 122 14.43 0.18 10.59
CA ASN A 122 15.24 1.42 10.59
C ASN A 122 14.40 2.66 10.25
N TYR A 123 13.41 2.51 9.37
CA TYR A 123 12.56 3.63 8.93
C TYR A 123 11.18 3.62 9.57
N LYS A 124 10.95 2.71 10.54
CA LYS A 124 9.70 2.62 11.31
C LYS A 124 8.49 2.46 10.39
N ALA A 125 8.51 1.41 9.60
CA ALA A 125 7.40 0.97 8.76
C ALA A 125 6.93 -0.42 9.19
N ILE A 126 5.77 -0.84 8.70
CA ILE A 126 5.23 -2.20 8.92
C ILE A 126 4.87 -2.84 7.59
N HIS A 127 4.94 -4.17 7.54
CA HIS A 127 4.46 -4.97 6.43
C HIS A 127 3.24 -5.77 6.87
N CYS A 128 2.15 -5.65 6.12
CA CYS A 128 0.88 -6.32 6.38
C CYS A 128 0.47 -7.21 5.22
N VAL A 129 -0.14 -8.34 5.52
CA VAL A 129 -0.68 -9.26 4.52
C VAL A 129 -2.18 -9.05 4.37
N PHE A 130 -2.61 -8.81 3.14
CA PHE A 130 -4.02 -8.78 2.79
C PHE A 130 -4.46 -10.17 2.31
N PRO A 131 -5.62 -10.70 2.74
CA PRO A 131 -6.11 -12.00 2.31
C PRO A 131 -6.30 -12.07 0.80
N ALA A 132 -5.68 -13.07 0.16
CA ALA A 132 -5.90 -13.34 -1.26
C ALA A 132 -7.33 -13.84 -1.51
N GLY A 133 -7.85 -13.57 -2.71
CA GLY A 133 -9.20 -13.99 -3.12
C GLY A 133 -10.31 -12.98 -2.82
N ASN A 134 -10.02 -11.90 -2.11
CA ASN A 134 -11.00 -10.86 -1.73
C ASN A 134 -10.90 -9.60 -2.61
N ALA A 135 -10.41 -9.72 -3.85
CA ALA A 135 -10.11 -8.57 -4.69
C ALA A 135 -11.36 -7.70 -5.03
N VAL A 136 -12.51 -8.32 -5.16
CA VAL A 136 -13.78 -7.58 -5.41
C VAL A 136 -14.25 -6.90 -4.14
N VAL A 137 -14.16 -7.58 -2.99
CA VAL A 137 -14.52 -6.98 -1.69
C VAL A 137 -13.62 -5.79 -1.39
N ALA A 138 -12.29 -5.94 -1.58
CA ALA A 138 -11.37 -4.84 -1.41
C ALA A 138 -11.70 -3.62 -2.30
N ALA A 139 -12.16 -3.86 -3.52
CA ALA A 139 -12.58 -2.78 -4.42
C ALA A 139 -13.82 -2.03 -3.91
N THR A 140 -14.74 -2.70 -3.20
CA THR A 140 -15.92 -2.04 -2.63
C THR A 140 -15.61 -1.12 -1.44
N GLU A 141 -14.42 -1.26 -0.85
CA GLU A 141 -13.94 -0.43 0.26
C GLU A 141 -13.18 0.81 -0.24
N VAL A 142 -12.96 0.92 -1.55
CA VAL A 142 -12.40 2.14 -2.18
C VAL A 142 -13.52 3.18 -2.28
N GLU A 143 -13.32 4.31 -1.62
CA GLU A 143 -14.27 5.43 -1.68
C GLU A 143 -14.05 6.28 -2.93
N GLU A 144 -12.80 6.57 -3.24
CA GLU A 144 -12.43 7.42 -4.36
C GLU A 144 -11.07 7.01 -4.95
N ILE A 145 -10.95 7.08 -6.27
CA ILE A 145 -9.67 7.07 -6.97
C ILE A 145 -9.32 8.54 -7.24
N VAL A 146 -8.30 9.03 -6.53
CA VAL A 146 -7.94 10.46 -6.55
C VAL A 146 -7.34 10.85 -7.90
N GLU A 147 -6.44 10.02 -8.43
CA GLU A 147 -5.75 10.28 -9.68
C GLU A 147 -5.14 9.00 -10.29
N ALA A 148 -4.51 9.13 -11.44
CA ALA A 148 -3.76 8.05 -12.10
C ALA A 148 -2.40 8.57 -12.55
N GLN A 149 -1.33 8.07 -11.97
CA GLN A 149 0.03 8.50 -12.27
C GLN A 149 0.88 7.38 -12.87
N TRP A 150 1.82 7.72 -13.75
CA TRP A 150 2.64 6.78 -14.51
C TRP A 150 1.80 5.80 -15.35
N ARG A 151 0.78 6.32 -16.00
CA ARG A 151 -0.15 5.56 -16.88
C ARG A 151 0.55 4.85 -18.05
N ASP A 152 1.72 5.31 -18.44
CA ASP A 152 2.57 4.70 -19.46
C ASP A 152 3.03 3.28 -19.11
N LEU A 153 2.98 2.90 -17.82
CA LEU A 153 3.30 1.56 -17.35
C LEU A 153 2.19 0.53 -17.58
N GLY A 154 1.01 0.98 -18.01
CA GLY A 154 -0.19 0.16 -18.13
C GLY A 154 -0.97 0.06 -16.82
N MET A 155 -2.25 -0.30 -16.94
CA MET A 155 -3.21 -0.27 -15.82
C MET A 155 -2.71 -0.96 -14.53
N PRO A 156 -2.12 -2.19 -14.55
CA PRO A 156 -1.69 -2.86 -13.33
C PRO A 156 -0.49 -2.23 -12.63
N GLU A 157 0.33 -1.47 -13.36
CA GLU A 157 1.57 -0.85 -12.87
C GLU A 157 1.43 0.65 -12.65
N THR A 158 0.34 1.25 -13.11
CA THR A 158 -0.03 2.63 -12.82
C THR A 158 -0.15 2.83 -11.31
N LEU A 159 0.33 3.97 -10.82
CA LEU A 159 0.06 4.38 -9.44
C LEU A 159 -1.37 4.90 -9.35
N TRP A 160 -2.16 4.26 -8.53
CA TRP A 160 -3.54 4.63 -8.26
C TRP A 160 -3.66 5.06 -6.79
N PRO A 161 -3.52 6.37 -6.49
CA PRO A 161 -3.88 6.89 -5.19
C PRO A 161 -5.39 6.77 -4.96
N VAL A 162 -5.75 6.17 -3.85
CA VAL A 162 -7.15 5.91 -3.48
C VAL A 162 -7.38 6.23 -2.01
N SER A 163 -8.60 6.60 -1.66
CA SER A 163 -9.04 6.60 -0.26
C SER A 163 -9.77 5.31 0.07
N TYR A 164 -9.47 4.78 1.24
CA TYR A 164 -10.02 3.51 1.73
C TYR A 164 -10.69 3.67 3.08
N THR A 165 -11.73 2.86 3.28
CA THR A 165 -12.34 2.68 4.59
C THR A 165 -12.37 1.19 4.95
N HIS A 166 -11.85 0.84 6.13
CA HIS A 166 -11.89 -0.51 6.73
C HIS A 166 -11.14 -1.62 5.95
N LEU A 167 -10.09 -1.31 5.21
CA LEU A 167 -9.25 -2.36 4.61
C LEU A 167 -8.62 -3.22 5.72
N ARG A 168 -9.00 -4.49 5.77
CA ARG A 168 -8.50 -5.43 6.78
C ARG A 168 -7.19 -6.07 6.33
N ALA A 169 -6.14 -5.90 7.11
CA ALA A 169 -4.83 -6.51 6.87
C ALA A 169 -4.28 -7.17 8.14
N HIS A 170 -3.33 -8.06 7.98
CA HIS A 170 -2.63 -8.74 9.07
C HIS A 170 -1.17 -8.31 9.06
N GLU A 171 -0.67 -7.81 10.18
CA GLU A 171 0.75 -7.51 10.35
C GLU A 171 1.56 -8.81 10.42
N THR A 172 2.74 -8.85 9.76
CA THR A 172 3.60 -10.04 9.65
C THR A 172 5.06 -9.73 9.96
#